data_dd30d56499f70829de1b131893cc97c9
#
_entry.id   dd30d56499f70829de1b131893cc97c9
#
_cell.length_a   1.000
_cell.length_b   1.000
_cell.length_c   1.000
_cell.angle_alpha   90.00
_cell.angle_beta   90.00
_cell.angle_gamma   90.00
#
_symmetry.space_group_name_H-M   'P 1'
#
loop_
_entity.id
_entity.type
_entity.pdbx_description
1 polymer ?
#
loop_
_entity_poly.entity_id
_entity_poly.type
_entity_poly.pdbx_seq_one_letter_code
_entity_poly.pdbx_strand_id
1 'polypeptide(L)'
;MNKLQLSKRIYRTQIKKYIPDLIIIVIFMIINGAATAGVAWLLDPAIKKIFIEKDKFYLYLIPVAIVITFLIRSVSLYLTRIQTINISYKIKESIQKNLAEKILYSDLAYIHDNHSGKFISNFTEDTSKLQNVTQTVALNSTKEIISLFFLIALMISKDIYLSMLALTIIPIAAIMSKKLGKRMGKAVFGVLEANEEFTKYLSEILKSVTLIKIFQGEKGEMSKLGKVIKNWIQKSMKVEKTRLGSAPMMEVLTGFAVALVVFAGGYRSMNGQLEVGAFFSFLTALMLAYQPVRALAGINVALNEGFSAATRIFKILDVQTLIKNSINASK
;
A
#
# COMPACT_ATOMS: atom_id res chain seq x y z
N MET A 1 12.44 -11.45 16.35
CA MET A 1 11.31 -12.24 15.79
C MET A 1 11.41 -12.31 14.28
N ASN A 2 11.12 -13.48 13.67
CA ASN A 2 11.09 -13.61 12.20
C ASN A 2 9.83 -12.90 11.65
N LYS A 3 9.91 -12.30 10.43
CA LYS A 3 8.79 -11.58 9.79
C LYS A 3 7.48 -12.38 9.78
N LEU A 4 7.59 -13.69 9.60
CA LEU A 4 6.44 -14.62 9.56
C LEU A 4 5.78 -14.81 10.94
N GLN A 5 6.57 -14.84 12.01
CA GLN A 5 6.07 -14.89 13.39
C GLN A 5 5.36 -13.59 13.77
N LEU A 6 5.92 -12.47 13.31
CA LEU A 6 5.35 -11.14 13.57
C LEU A 6 3.99 -10.95 12.88
N SER A 7 3.88 -11.34 11.61
CA SER A 7 2.62 -11.28 10.87
C SER A 7 1.54 -12.18 11.48
N LYS A 8 1.91 -13.41 11.90
CA LYS A 8 0.99 -14.34 12.57
C LYS A 8 0.52 -13.78 13.93
N ARG A 9 1.40 -13.08 14.65
CA ARG A 9 1.05 -12.43 15.91
C ARG A 9 0.11 -11.26 15.71
N ILE A 10 0.39 -10.35 14.77
CA ILE A 10 -0.51 -9.24 14.42
C ILE A 10 -1.89 -9.78 14.03
N TYR A 11 -1.93 -10.81 13.19
CA TYR A 11 -3.19 -11.44 12.80
C TYR A 11 -3.97 -11.96 14.00
N ARG A 12 -3.33 -12.73 14.89
CA ARG A 12 -4.01 -13.34 16.05
C ARG A 12 -4.47 -12.32 17.09
N THR A 13 -3.63 -11.30 17.38
CA THR A 13 -3.91 -10.35 18.47
C THR A 13 -4.81 -9.20 18.06
N GLN A 14 -4.72 -8.77 16.78
CA GLN A 14 -5.38 -7.55 16.33
C GLN A 14 -6.46 -7.81 15.26
N ILE A 15 -6.15 -8.60 14.22
CA ILE A 15 -7.04 -8.75 13.08
C ILE A 15 -8.19 -9.72 13.36
N LYS A 16 -7.95 -10.79 14.11
CA LYS A 16 -8.96 -11.82 14.40
C LYS A 16 -10.25 -11.26 15.04
N LYS A 17 -10.14 -10.19 15.81
CA LYS A 17 -11.29 -9.53 16.46
C LYS A 17 -12.28 -8.89 15.47
N TYR A 18 -11.81 -8.56 14.27
CA TYR A 18 -12.58 -7.82 13.25
C TYR A 18 -12.97 -8.69 12.06
N ILE A 19 -12.96 -10.02 12.20
CA ILE A 19 -13.33 -10.95 11.11
C ILE A 19 -14.72 -10.64 10.51
N PRO A 20 -15.79 -10.35 11.28
CA PRO A 20 -17.08 -10.01 10.69
C PRO A 20 -17.02 -8.77 9.80
N ASP A 21 -16.35 -7.71 10.26
CA ASP A 21 -16.18 -6.48 9.50
C ASP A 21 -15.33 -6.74 8.22
N LEU A 22 -14.33 -7.64 8.31
CA LEU A 22 -13.49 -8.03 7.17
C LEU A 22 -14.28 -8.80 6.11
N ILE A 23 -15.23 -9.64 6.49
CA ILE A 23 -16.10 -10.36 5.55
C ILE A 23 -16.91 -9.36 4.72
N ILE A 24 -17.50 -8.35 5.37
CA ILE A 24 -18.27 -7.29 4.69
C ILE A 24 -17.37 -6.53 3.69
N ILE A 25 -16.14 -6.20 4.09
CA ILE A 25 -15.17 -5.55 3.20
C ILE A 25 -14.87 -6.43 1.99
N VAL A 26 -14.63 -7.72 2.19
CA VAL A 26 -14.32 -8.66 1.09
C VAL A 26 -15.51 -8.77 0.13
N ILE A 27 -16.75 -8.76 0.62
CA ILE A 27 -17.93 -8.75 -0.24
C ILE A 27 -17.94 -7.49 -1.12
N PHE A 28 -17.72 -6.30 -0.55
CA PHE A 28 -17.63 -5.07 -1.34
C PHE A 28 -16.43 -5.07 -2.31
N MET A 29 -15.31 -5.68 -1.93
CA MET A 29 -14.16 -5.84 -2.83
C MET A 29 -14.49 -6.75 -4.02
N ILE A 30 -15.23 -7.83 -3.80
CA ILE A 30 -15.69 -8.74 -4.85
C ILE A 30 -16.65 -8.01 -5.80
N ILE A 31 -17.63 -7.28 -5.27
CA ILE A 31 -18.56 -6.48 -6.08
C ILE A 31 -17.79 -5.43 -6.89
N ASN A 32 -16.83 -4.73 -6.28
CA ASN A 32 -16.00 -3.75 -6.98
C ASN A 32 -15.14 -4.38 -8.09
N GLY A 33 -14.53 -5.54 -7.83
CA GLY A 33 -13.74 -6.28 -8.81
C GLY A 33 -14.58 -6.77 -9.97
N ALA A 34 -15.74 -7.37 -9.68
CA ALA A 34 -16.70 -7.83 -10.70
C ALA A 34 -17.25 -6.66 -11.54
N ALA A 35 -17.61 -5.53 -10.90
CA ALA A 35 -18.06 -4.34 -11.61
C ALA A 35 -16.94 -3.74 -12.48
N THR A 36 -15.67 -3.80 -12.02
CA THR A 36 -14.53 -3.33 -12.82
C THR A 36 -14.34 -4.18 -14.08
N ALA A 37 -14.45 -5.50 -13.97
CA ALA A 37 -14.45 -6.38 -15.14
C ALA A 37 -15.71 -6.21 -16.00
N GLY A 38 -16.86 -5.94 -15.37
CA GLY A 38 -18.13 -5.66 -16.05
C GLY A 38 -18.07 -4.46 -17.00
N VAL A 39 -17.35 -3.40 -16.61
CA VAL A 39 -17.11 -2.24 -17.51
C VAL A 39 -16.38 -2.67 -18.78
N ALA A 40 -15.35 -3.50 -18.67
CA ALA A 40 -14.63 -4.01 -19.83
C ALA A 40 -15.47 -5.00 -20.64
N TRP A 41 -16.25 -5.83 -19.97
CA TRP A 41 -17.12 -6.81 -20.62
C TRP A 41 -18.22 -6.15 -21.46
N LEU A 42 -18.82 -5.03 -20.99
CA LEU A 42 -19.88 -4.31 -21.70
C LEU A 42 -19.43 -3.72 -23.04
N LEU A 43 -18.13 -3.54 -23.26
CA LEU A 43 -17.63 -3.06 -24.56
C LEU A 43 -17.81 -4.08 -25.68
N ASP A 44 -17.79 -5.37 -25.39
CA ASP A 44 -18.01 -6.40 -26.40
C ASP A 44 -19.45 -6.33 -26.98
N PRO A 45 -20.54 -6.45 -26.19
CA PRO A 45 -21.87 -6.28 -26.70
C PRO A 45 -22.11 -4.86 -27.24
N ALA A 46 -21.43 -3.82 -26.72
CA ALA A 46 -21.57 -2.47 -27.27
C ALA A 46 -21.12 -2.42 -28.72
N ILE A 47 -19.95 -2.93 -29.04
CA ILE A 47 -19.41 -2.92 -30.39
C ILE A 47 -20.24 -3.85 -31.31
N LYS A 48 -20.52 -5.08 -30.86
CA LYS A 48 -21.22 -6.07 -31.64
C LYS A 48 -22.68 -5.65 -31.95
N LYS A 49 -23.45 -5.30 -30.90
CA LYS A 49 -24.88 -5.04 -31.03
C LYS A 49 -25.20 -3.65 -31.59
N ILE A 50 -24.45 -2.60 -31.15
CA ILE A 50 -24.75 -1.23 -31.58
C ILE A 50 -24.13 -0.92 -32.95
N PHE A 51 -22.79 -1.21 -33.10
CA PHE A 51 -22.05 -0.74 -34.28
C PHE A 51 -22.11 -1.75 -35.47
N ILE A 52 -22.14 -3.06 -35.20
CA ILE A 52 -22.14 -4.09 -36.25
C ILE A 52 -23.58 -4.46 -36.61
N GLU A 53 -24.39 -4.88 -35.63
CA GLU A 53 -25.77 -5.34 -35.86
C GLU A 53 -26.76 -4.16 -35.95
N LYS A 54 -26.40 -2.95 -35.52
CA LYS A 54 -27.20 -1.70 -35.55
C LYS A 54 -28.56 -1.85 -34.83
N ASP A 55 -28.58 -2.61 -33.74
CA ASP A 55 -29.81 -2.86 -32.98
C ASP A 55 -30.16 -1.65 -32.11
N LYS A 56 -31.31 -1.05 -32.35
CA LYS A 56 -31.80 0.14 -31.65
C LYS A 56 -32.11 -0.12 -30.17
N PHE A 57 -32.49 -1.32 -29.80
CA PHE A 57 -32.76 -1.66 -28.39
C PHE A 57 -31.49 -1.59 -27.56
N TYR A 58 -30.39 -2.16 -28.05
CA TYR A 58 -29.10 -2.13 -27.36
C TYR A 58 -28.46 -0.74 -27.34
N LEU A 59 -28.84 0.15 -28.27
CA LEU A 59 -28.40 1.55 -28.26
C LEU A 59 -28.83 2.29 -26.99
N TYR A 60 -29.99 1.97 -26.42
CA TYR A 60 -30.46 2.54 -25.16
C TYR A 60 -30.03 1.71 -23.94
N LEU A 61 -30.05 0.39 -24.05
CA LEU A 61 -29.79 -0.51 -22.94
C LEU A 61 -28.34 -0.45 -22.47
N ILE A 62 -27.38 -0.48 -23.40
CA ILE A 62 -25.95 -0.57 -23.03
C ILE A 62 -25.42 0.69 -22.32
N PRO A 63 -25.71 1.92 -22.75
CA PRO A 63 -25.32 3.11 -22.02
C PRO A 63 -25.87 3.14 -20.58
N VAL A 64 -27.13 2.73 -20.40
CA VAL A 64 -27.74 2.63 -19.06
C VAL A 64 -27.00 1.57 -18.21
N ALA A 65 -26.71 0.41 -18.79
CA ALA A 65 -25.97 -0.65 -18.11
C ALA A 65 -24.54 -0.19 -17.72
N ILE A 66 -23.87 0.60 -18.58
CA ILE A 66 -22.57 1.19 -18.26
C ILE A 66 -22.70 2.13 -17.05
N VAL A 67 -23.67 3.05 -17.04
CA VAL A 67 -23.89 3.97 -15.91
C VAL A 67 -24.15 3.21 -14.63
N ILE A 68 -25.02 2.19 -14.65
CA ILE A 68 -25.32 1.35 -13.49
C ILE A 68 -24.06 0.64 -12.99
N THR A 69 -23.26 0.08 -13.90
CA THR A 69 -22.02 -0.61 -13.54
C THR A 69 -21.00 0.35 -12.89
N PHE A 70 -20.87 1.57 -13.40
CA PHE A 70 -20.04 2.61 -12.79
C PHE A 70 -20.56 3.05 -11.42
N LEU A 71 -21.88 3.15 -11.23
CA LEU A 71 -22.50 3.46 -9.94
C LEU A 71 -22.21 2.35 -8.93
N ILE A 72 -22.43 1.08 -9.28
CA ILE A 72 -22.13 -0.08 -8.42
C ILE A 72 -20.64 -0.08 -8.04
N ARG A 73 -19.76 0.12 -9.03
CA ARG A 73 -18.31 0.20 -8.80
C ARG A 73 -17.93 1.31 -7.83
N SER A 74 -18.46 2.53 -8.03
CA SER A 74 -18.15 3.69 -7.20
C SER A 74 -18.65 3.54 -5.79
N VAL A 75 -19.90 3.08 -5.59
CA VAL A 75 -20.49 2.84 -4.27
C VAL A 75 -19.72 1.75 -3.53
N SER A 76 -19.44 0.62 -4.19
CA SER A 76 -18.68 -0.48 -3.59
C SER A 76 -17.26 -0.05 -3.21
N LEU A 77 -16.61 0.77 -4.05
CA LEU A 77 -15.28 1.31 -3.76
C LEU A 77 -15.31 2.25 -2.54
N TYR A 78 -16.31 3.12 -2.46
CA TYR A 78 -16.48 4.05 -1.36
C TYR A 78 -16.71 3.31 -0.04
N LEU A 79 -17.63 2.34 -0.03
CA LEU A 79 -17.90 1.51 1.14
C LEU A 79 -16.68 0.69 1.58
N THR A 80 -15.96 0.10 0.62
CA THR A 80 -14.70 -0.60 0.89
C THR A 80 -13.70 0.32 1.58
N ARG A 81 -13.51 1.55 1.07
CA ARG A 81 -12.55 2.52 1.65
C ARG A 81 -12.93 2.96 3.05
N ILE A 82 -14.20 3.30 3.29
CA ILE A 82 -14.68 3.69 4.63
C ILE A 82 -14.45 2.57 5.63
N GLN A 83 -14.88 1.35 5.31
CA GLN A 83 -14.72 0.21 6.22
C GLN A 83 -13.24 -0.12 6.47
N THR A 84 -12.41 0.00 5.43
CA THR A 84 -10.95 -0.17 5.54
C THR A 84 -10.34 0.83 6.52
N ILE A 85 -10.73 2.11 6.42
CA ILE A 85 -10.29 3.17 7.33
C ILE A 85 -10.77 2.86 8.75
N ASN A 86 -12.05 2.56 8.93
CA ASN A 86 -12.63 2.26 10.23
C ASN A 86 -11.89 1.13 10.95
N ILE A 87 -11.63 0.01 10.26
CA ILE A 87 -10.89 -1.12 10.85
C ILE A 87 -9.44 -0.73 11.17
N SER A 88 -8.76 -0.02 10.28
CA SER A 88 -7.37 0.37 10.52
C SER A 88 -7.22 1.29 11.73
N TYR A 89 -8.18 2.19 11.97
CA TYR A 89 -8.21 3.03 13.17
C TYR A 89 -8.60 2.27 14.43
N LYS A 90 -9.57 1.34 14.37
CA LYS A 90 -9.90 0.44 15.49
C LYS A 90 -8.69 -0.38 15.94
N ILE A 91 -7.90 -0.88 14.97
CA ILE A 91 -6.65 -1.61 15.26
C ILE A 91 -5.62 -0.69 15.92
N LYS A 92 -5.44 0.54 15.40
CA LYS A 92 -4.55 1.53 16.01
C LYS A 92 -4.95 1.85 17.45
N GLU A 93 -6.23 2.11 17.69
CA GLU A 93 -6.79 2.37 19.02
C GLU A 93 -6.50 1.20 19.98
N SER A 94 -6.78 -0.03 19.55
CA SER A 94 -6.50 -1.23 20.34
C SER A 94 -5.02 -1.35 20.73
N ILE A 95 -4.12 -1.07 19.78
CA ILE A 95 -2.67 -1.12 20.04
C ILE A 95 -2.25 -0.01 21.00
N GLN A 96 -2.77 1.20 20.82
CA GLN A 96 -2.48 2.33 21.71
C GLN A 96 -2.99 2.07 23.13
N LYS A 97 -4.19 1.50 23.29
CA LYS A 97 -4.71 1.09 24.60
C LYS A 97 -3.82 0.04 25.28
N ASN A 98 -3.42 -0.99 24.54
CA ASN A 98 -2.52 -2.04 25.08
C ASN A 98 -1.12 -1.48 25.45
N LEU A 99 -0.60 -0.52 24.66
CA LEU A 99 0.65 0.15 24.99
C LEU A 99 0.52 1.02 26.25
N ALA A 100 -0.57 1.80 26.36
CA ALA A 100 -0.84 2.62 27.54
C ALA A 100 -0.94 1.76 28.80
N GLU A 101 -1.74 0.71 28.76
CA GLU A 101 -1.90 -0.24 29.86
C GLU A 101 -0.54 -0.82 30.25
N LYS A 102 0.25 -1.27 29.24
CA LYS A 102 1.56 -1.86 29.51
C LYS A 102 2.54 -0.88 30.15
N ILE A 103 2.55 0.38 29.74
CA ILE A 103 3.42 1.40 30.30
C ILE A 103 2.99 1.76 31.72
N LEU A 104 1.66 1.93 31.95
CA LEU A 104 1.13 2.29 33.28
C LEU A 104 1.39 1.20 34.33
N TYR A 105 1.38 -0.08 33.93
CA TYR A 105 1.61 -1.22 34.82
C TYR A 105 3.07 -1.76 34.73
N SER A 106 3.99 -1.03 34.10
CA SER A 106 5.41 -1.38 34.07
C SER A 106 6.14 -0.89 35.30
N ASP A 107 7.27 -1.55 35.62
CA ASP A 107 8.14 -1.15 36.72
C ASP A 107 8.73 0.25 36.49
N LEU A 108 8.84 1.05 37.54
CA LEU A 108 9.41 2.41 37.51
C LEU A 108 10.82 2.43 36.93
N ALA A 109 11.64 1.42 37.23
CA ALA A 109 13.00 1.28 36.68
C ALA A 109 12.97 1.23 35.15
N TYR A 110 12.04 0.46 34.53
CA TYR A 110 11.91 0.41 33.09
C TYR A 110 11.53 1.76 32.46
N ILE A 111 10.71 2.54 33.16
CA ILE A 111 10.27 3.87 32.70
C ILE A 111 11.43 4.87 32.80
N HIS A 112 12.20 4.85 33.91
CA HIS A 112 13.34 5.73 34.09
C HIS A 112 14.53 5.43 33.17
N ASP A 113 14.76 4.16 32.85
CA ASP A 113 15.83 3.74 31.93
C ASP A 113 15.54 4.10 30.44
N ASN A 114 14.31 4.48 30.13
CA ASN A 114 13.93 4.85 28.77
C ASN A 114 13.47 6.31 28.71
N HIS A 115 13.97 7.06 27.74
CA HIS A 115 13.55 8.45 27.52
C HIS A 115 12.06 8.54 27.15
N SER A 116 11.33 9.47 27.75
CA SER A 116 9.90 9.73 27.46
C SER A 116 9.61 9.95 25.98
N GLY A 117 10.51 10.62 25.25
CA GLY A 117 10.39 10.81 23.81
C GLY A 117 10.32 9.52 22.99
N LYS A 118 10.98 8.44 23.46
CA LYS A 118 10.90 7.12 22.82
C LYS A 118 9.50 6.51 22.96
N PHE A 119 8.90 6.61 24.14
CA PHE A 119 7.54 6.14 24.36
C PHE A 119 6.52 6.93 23.52
N ILE A 120 6.66 8.26 23.47
CA ILE A 120 5.83 9.13 22.65
C ILE A 120 5.93 8.75 21.18
N SER A 121 7.14 8.57 20.64
CA SER A 121 7.35 8.14 19.24
C SER A 121 6.72 6.77 18.95
N ASN A 122 6.86 5.80 19.86
CA ASN A 122 6.23 4.50 19.70
C ASN A 122 4.70 4.59 19.72
N PHE A 123 4.15 5.49 20.55
CA PHE A 123 2.72 5.71 20.68
C PHE A 123 2.09 6.41 19.47
N THR A 124 2.82 7.34 18.85
CA THR A 124 2.32 8.17 17.74
C THR A 124 2.76 7.62 16.39
N GLU A 125 4.07 7.54 16.15
CA GLU A 125 4.60 7.16 14.82
C GLU A 125 4.52 5.67 14.53
N ASP A 126 4.95 4.83 15.49
CA ASP A 126 4.99 3.39 15.22
C ASP A 126 3.59 2.78 15.11
N THR A 127 2.63 3.26 15.92
CA THR A 127 1.23 2.85 15.77
C THR A 127 0.64 3.32 14.43
N SER A 128 1.01 4.52 13.96
CA SER A 128 0.59 5.04 12.65
C SER A 128 1.22 4.24 11.50
N LYS A 129 2.50 3.87 11.59
CA LYS A 129 3.15 3.00 10.60
C LYS A 129 2.48 1.63 10.55
N LEU A 130 2.12 1.06 11.69
CA LEU A 130 1.42 -0.23 11.73
C LEU A 130 -0.01 -0.14 11.18
N GLN A 131 -0.73 0.96 11.47
CA GLN A 131 -2.01 1.26 10.85
C GLN A 131 -1.91 1.33 9.33
N ASN A 132 -0.92 2.09 8.80
CA ASN A 132 -0.69 2.24 7.36
C ASN A 132 -0.41 0.90 6.69
N VAL A 133 0.36 0.01 7.33
CA VAL A 133 0.60 -1.34 6.81
C VAL A 133 -0.67 -2.15 6.77
N THR A 134 -1.48 -2.11 7.83
CA THR A 134 -2.76 -2.81 7.86
C THR A 134 -3.67 -2.32 6.72
N GLN A 135 -3.77 -1.01 6.55
CA GLN A 135 -4.58 -0.40 5.50
C GLN A 135 -4.03 -0.73 4.09
N THR A 136 -2.73 -0.56 3.87
CA THR A 136 -2.12 -0.68 2.54
C THR A 136 -1.93 -2.14 2.14
N VAL A 137 -1.41 -2.96 3.04
CA VAL A 137 -1.03 -4.34 2.72
C VAL A 137 -2.20 -5.30 2.89
N ALA A 138 -2.86 -5.30 4.06
CA ALA A 138 -3.90 -6.29 4.31
C ALA A 138 -5.18 -6.00 3.53
N LEU A 139 -5.55 -4.73 3.37
CA LEU A 139 -6.86 -4.36 2.81
C LEU A 139 -6.77 -3.89 1.35
N ASN A 140 -5.94 -2.87 1.05
CA ASN A 140 -5.84 -2.39 -0.32
C ASN A 140 -5.26 -3.45 -1.27
N SER A 141 -4.26 -4.22 -0.81
CA SER A 141 -3.69 -5.27 -1.65
C SER A 141 -4.66 -6.40 -1.94
N THR A 142 -5.49 -6.78 -0.97
CA THR A 142 -6.54 -7.78 -1.15
C THR A 142 -7.55 -7.33 -2.21
N LYS A 143 -7.97 -6.06 -2.16
CA LYS A 143 -8.85 -5.46 -3.17
C LYS A 143 -8.22 -5.54 -4.58
N GLU A 144 -6.93 -5.16 -4.70
CA GLU A 144 -6.25 -5.18 -5.99
C GLU A 144 -6.06 -6.60 -6.54
N ILE A 145 -5.80 -7.58 -5.67
CA ILE A 145 -5.72 -9.00 -6.06
C ILE A 145 -7.08 -9.50 -6.58
N ILE A 146 -8.17 -9.18 -5.87
CA ILE A 146 -9.53 -9.55 -6.29
C ILE A 146 -9.88 -8.90 -7.63
N SER A 147 -9.59 -7.60 -7.79
CA SER A 147 -9.84 -6.89 -9.06
C SER A 147 -9.04 -7.49 -10.21
N LEU A 148 -7.77 -7.82 -9.97
CA LEU A 148 -6.91 -8.45 -10.97
C LEU A 148 -7.42 -9.84 -11.35
N PHE A 149 -7.90 -10.62 -10.38
CA PHE A 149 -8.50 -11.93 -10.63
C PHE A 149 -9.70 -11.85 -11.60
N PHE A 150 -10.64 -10.94 -11.36
CA PHE A 150 -11.79 -10.76 -12.25
C PHE A 150 -11.38 -10.27 -13.65
N LEU A 151 -10.41 -9.37 -13.74
CA LEU A 151 -9.90 -8.89 -15.02
C LEU A 151 -9.19 -9.99 -15.80
N ILE A 152 -8.35 -10.79 -15.15
CA ILE A 152 -7.67 -11.93 -15.79
C ILE A 152 -8.71 -12.98 -16.23
N ALA A 153 -9.69 -13.30 -15.40
CA ALA A 153 -10.77 -14.22 -15.75
C ALA A 153 -11.53 -13.73 -16.99
N LEU A 154 -11.84 -12.44 -17.06
CA LEU A 154 -12.47 -11.84 -18.25
C LEU A 154 -11.54 -11.95 -19.47
N MET A 155 -10.27 -11.61 -19.36
CA MET A 155 -9.31 -11.71 -20.46
C MET A 155 -9.23 -13.13 -21.01
N ILE A 156 -9.12 -14.14 -20.15
CA ILE A 156 -9.09 -15.56 -20.54
C ILE A 156 -10.40 -15.96 -21.25
N SER A 157 -11.54 -15.47 -20.77
CA SER A 157 -12.85 -15.75 -21.41
C SER A 157 -12.99 -15.14 -22.81
N LYS A 158 -12.25 -14.06 -23.12
CA LYS A 158 -12.29 -13.40 -24.43
C LYS A 158 -11.33 -14.03 -25.43
N ASP A 159 -10.07 -14.23 -25.04
CA ASP A 159 -9.07 -14.91 -25.88
C ASP A 159 -7.92 -15.45 -25.02
N ILE A 160 -7.71 -16.77 -25.07
CA ILE A 160 -6.66 -17.44 -24.27
C ILE A 160 -5.25 -17.10 -24.77
N TYR A 161 -5.06 -16.93 -26.08
CA TYR A 161 -3.73 -16.62 -26.67
C TYR A 161 -3.27 -15.23 -26.29
N LEU A 162 -4.15 -14.23 -26.44
CA LEU A 162 -3.85 -12.87 -26.00
C LEU A 162 -3.62 -12.81 -24.49
N SER A 163 -4.36 -13.61 -23.72
CA SER A 163 -4.17 -13.68 -22.26
C SER A 163 -2.81 -14.26 -21.89
N MET A 164 -2.38 -15.35 -22.53
CA MET A 164 -1.04 -15.88 -22.31
C MET A 164 0.05 -14.86 -22.66
N LEU A 165 -0.12 -14.17 -23.79
CA LEU A 165 0.81 -13.12 -24.21
C LEU A 165 0.84 -11.93 -23.22
N ALA A 166 -0.29 -11.47 -22.74
CA ALA A 166 -0.37 -10.42 -21.72
C ALA A 166 0.23 -10.87 -20.37
N LEU A 167 0.02 -12.13 -19.98
CA LEU A 167 0.57 -12.70 -18.76
C LEU A 167 2.11 -12.79 -18.76
N THR A 168 2.77 -12.85 -19.94
CA THR A 168 4.24 -12.83 -20.01
C THR A 168 4.84 -11.52 -19.51
N ILE A 169 4.07 -10.44 -19.48
CA ILE A 169 4.52 -9.12 -19.01
C ILE A 169 4.54 -9.04 -17.48
N ILE A 170 3.70 -9.83 -16.80
CA ILE A 170 3.65 -9.84 -15.32
C ILE A 170 5.00 -10.21 -14.68
N PRO A 171 5.71 -11.26 -15.08
CA PRO A 171 7.06 -11.56 -14.59
C PRO A 171 8.05 -10.43 -14.80
N ILE A 172 8.01 -9.77 -15.98
CA ILE A 172 8.88 -8.65 -16.30
C ILE A 172 8.60 -7.47 -15.36
N ALA A 173 7.31 -7.14 -15.16
CA ALA A 173 6.88 -6.12 -14.20
C ALA A 173 7.32 -6.45 -12.78
N ALA A 174 7.23 -7.71 -12.35
CA ALA A 174 7.64 -8.16 -11.04
C ALA A 174 9.15 -8.03 -10.81
N ILE A 175 9.98 -8.39 -11.80
CA ILE A 175 11.45 -8.25 -11.76
C ILE A 175 11.83 -6.76 -11.65
N MET A 176 11.22 -5.91 -12.48
CA MET A 176 11.47 -4.47 -12.48
C MET A 176 11.04 -3.84 -11.15
N SER A 177 9.87 -4.20 -10.62
CA SER A 177 9.39 -3.76 -9.30
C SER A 177 10.31 -4.19 -8.16
N LYS A 178 10.83 -5.42 -8.20
CA LYS A 178 11.81 -5.92 -7.22
C LYS A 178 13.11 -5.11 -7.26
N LYS A 179 13.62 -4.80 -8.46
CA LYS A 179 14.84 -3.98 -8.65
C LYS A 179 14.64 -2.56 -8.14
N LEU A 180 13.48 -1.97 -8.42
CA LEU A 180 13.10 -0.64 -7.94
C LEU A 180 12.92 -0.63 -6.42
N GLY A 181 12.23 -1.61 -5.85
CA GLY A 181 12.06 -1.77 -4.40
C GLY A 181 13.39 -1.87 -3.65
N LYS A 182 14.38 -2.57 -4.24
CA LYS A 182 15.74 -2.65 -3.67
C LYS A 182 16.48 -1.30 -3.70
N ARG A 183 16.32 -0.52 -4.80
CA ARG A 183 16.85 0.85 -4.90
C ARG A 183 16.18 1.78 -3.90
N MET A 184 14.86 1.69 -3.79
CA MET A 184 14.07 2.46 -2.84
C MET A 184 14.49 2.19 -1.40
N GLY A 185 14.64 0.92 -1.01
CA GLY A 185 15.11 0.54 0.32
C GLY A 185 16.47 1.15 0.69
N LYS A 186 17.43 1.16 -0.25
CA LYS A 186 18.73 1.83 -0.04
C LYS A 186 18.61 3.35 0.11
N ALA A 187 17.73 3.98 -0.68
CA ALA A 187 17.52 5.42 -0.61
C ALA A 187 16.85 5.81 0.72
N VAL A 188 15.83 5.07 1.16
CA VAL A 188 15.16 5.28 2.46
C VAL A 188 16.13 5.13 3.63
N PHE A 189 16.99 4.09 3.60
CA PHE A 189 18.00 3.91 4.63
C PHE A 189 18.94 5.13 4.73
N GLY A 190 19.41 5.66 3.60
CA GLY A 190 20.24 6.88 3.59
C GLY A 190 19.52 8.14 4.10
N VAL A 191 18.18 8.22 3.97
CA VAL A 191 17.41 9.32 4.61
C VAL A 191 17.34 9.13 6.11
N LEU A 192 17.17 7.90 6.59
CA LEU A 192 17.11 7.62 8.03
C LEU A 192 18.41 8.01 8.72
N GLU A 193 19.57 7.64 8.13
CA GLU A 193 20.90 8.04 8.64
C GLU A 193 21.06 9.57 8.67
N ALA A 194 20.69 10.26 7.57
CA ALA A 194 20.80 11.72 7.50
C ALA A 194 19.82 12.42 8.45
N ASN A 195 18.65 11.84 8.71
CA ASN A 195 17.69 12.36 9.69
C ASN A 195 18.19 12.18 11.13
N GLU A 196 18.85 11.07 11.42
CA GLU A 196 19.49 10.83 12.74
C GLU A 196 20.60 11.86 13.00
N GLU A 197 21.48 12.10 12.00
CA GLU A 197 22.52 13.12 12.07
C GLU A 197 21.93 14.52 12.29
N PHE A 198 20.89 14.87 11.54
CA PHE A 198 20.17 16.15 11.67
C PHE A 198 19.56 16.32 13.07
N THR A 199 18.86 15.30 13.56
CA THR A 199 18.19 15.35 14.87
C THR A 199 19.21 15.46 16.01
N LYS A 200 20.31 14.70 15.92
CA LYS A 200 21.41 14.75 16.87
C LYS A 200 22.02 16.15 16.92
N TYR A 201 22.39 16.69 15.76
CA TYR A 201 23.01 18.03 15.67
C TYR A 201 22.08 19.14 16.16
N LEU A 202 20.79 19.08 15.79
CA LEU A 202 19.79 20.02 16.29
C LEU A 202 19.65 19.96 17.82
N SER A 203 19.66 18.75 18.39
CA SER A 203 19.63 18.56 19.85
C SER A 203 20.86 19.15 20.54
N GLU A 204 22.03 19.01 19.92
CA GLU A 204 23.29 19.60 20.44
C GLU A 204 23.23 21.14 20.42
N ILE A 205 22.76 21.75 19.34
CA ILE A 205 22.55 23.21 19.25
C ILE A 205 21.60 23.70 20.35
N LEU A 206 20.44 23.02 20.51
CA LEU A 206 19.44 23.41 21.50
C LEU A 206 19.96 23.32 22.93
N LYS A 207 20.78 22.30 23.24
CA LYS A 207 21.40 22.15 24.55
C LYS A 207 22.51 23.17 24.80
N SER A 208 23.19 23.59 23.74
CA SER A 208 24.36 24.49 23.84
C SER A 208 24.02 25.93 23.44
N VAL A 209 22.74 26.29 23.27
CA VAL A 209 22.32 27.61 22.78
C VAL A 209 22.88 28.76 23.61
N THR A 210 22.95 28.60 24.94
CA THR A 210 23.50 29.59 25.84
C THR A 210 24.99 29.82 25.56
N LEU A 211 25.77 28.74 25.37
CA LEU A 211 27.20 28.84 25.04
C LEU A 211 27.41 29.48 23.67
N ILE A 212 26.62 29.09 22.67
CA ILE A 212 26.64 29.68 21.32
C ILE A 212 26.41 31.19 21.40
N LYS A 213 25.49 31.66 22.25
CA LYS A 213 25.18 33.06 22.46
C LYS A 213 26.35 33.81 23.17
N ILE A 214 26.91 33.21 24.22
CA ILE A 214 28.01 33.80 24.96
C ILE A 214 29.24 34.00 24.05
N PHE A 215 29.56 33.00 23.21
CA PHE A 215 30.70 33.04 22.32
C PHE A 215 30.40 33.64 20.94
N GLN A 216 29.18 34.19 20.69
CA GLN A 216 28.75 34.77 19.41
C GLN A 216 29.01 33.82 18.22
N GLY A 217 28.80 32.49 18.44
CA GLY A 217 29.13 31.43 17.51
C GLY A 217 28.02 31.13 16.46
N GLU A 218 26.94 31.92 16.41
CA GLU A 218 25.73 31.65 15.60
C GLU A 218 26.03 31.44 14.12
N LYS A 219 26.91 32.28 13.54
CA LYS A 219 27.26 32.16 12.11
C LYS A 219 27.96 30.82 11.80
N GLY A 220 28.85 30.39 12.68
CA GLY A 220 29.58 29.12 12.54
C GLY A 220 28.64 27.91 12.63
N GLU A 221 27.78 27.91 13.64
CA GLU A 221 26.81 26.82 13.86
C GLU A 221 25.74 26.81 12.77
N MET A 222 25.28 27.95 12.29
CA MET A 222 24.33 28.04 11.17
C MET A 222 24.94 27.49 9.87
N SER A 223 26.22 27.72 9.60
CA SER A 223 26.91 27.17 8.43
C SER A 223 26.99 25.62 8.50
N LYS A 224 27.30 25.08 9.69
CA LYS A 224 27.35 23.62 9.90
C LYS A 224 25.95 23.01 9.79
N LEU A 225 24.96 23.60 10.47
CA LEU A 225 23.57 23.16 10.38
C LEU A 225 23.05 23.16 8.92
N GLY A 226 23.40 24.20 8.16
CA GLY A 226 23.07 24.30 6.74
C GLY A 226 23.59 23.13 5.90
N LYS A 227 24.81 22.63 6.20
CA LYS A 227 25.38 21.44 5.53
C LYS A 227 24.60 20.18 5.89
N VAL A 228 24.24 19.99 7.14
CA VAL A 228 23.48 18.82 7.62
C VAL A 228 22.08 18.82 7.01
N ILE A 229 21.39 19.96 7.00
CA ILE A 229 20.09 20.15 6.36
C ILE A 229 20.17 19.82 4.86
N LYS A 230 21.20 20.34 4.17
CA LYS A 230 21.41 20.10 2.74
C LYS A 230 21.60 18.60 2.43
N ASN A 231 22.40 17.91 3.25
CA ASN A 231 22.59 16.45 3.13
C ASN A 231 21.25 15.71 3.28
N TRP A 232 20.49 16.01 4.34
CA TRP A 232 19.19 15.39 4.59
C TRP A 232 18.20 15.63 3.44
N ILE A 233 18.10 16.87 2.94
CA ILE A 233 17.24 17.22 1.81
C ILE A 233 17.67 16.47 0.54
N GLN A 234 18.98 16.38 0.24
CA GLN A 234 19.48 15.65 -0.92
C GLN A 234 19.12 14.17 -0.87
N LYS A 235 19.25 13.54 0.31
CA LYS A 235 18.84 12.14 0.51
C LYS A 235 17.32 11.97 0.37
N SER A 236 16.53 12.89 0.93
CA SER A 236 15.06 12.90 0.82
C SER A 236 14.62 13.06 -0.63
N MET A 237 15.23 13.99 -1.37
CA MET A 237 14.97 14.16 -2.81
C MET A 237 15.30 12.90 -3.62
N LYS A 238 16.35 12.16 -3.25
CA LYS A 238 16.69 10.88 -3.90
C LYS A 238 15.61 9.83 -3.69
N VAL A 239 15.01 9.76 -2.52
CA VAL A 239 13.85 8.89 -2.24
C VAL A 239 12.68 9.26 -3.13
N GLU A 240 12.30 10.54 -3.13
CA GLU A 240 11.16 11.01 -3.94
C GLU A 240 11.39 10.80 -5.45
N LYS A 241 12.57 11.13 -5.97
CA LYS A 241 12.92 10.83 -7.38
C LYS A 241 12.82 9.35 -7.72
N THR A 242 13.28 8.47 -6.81
CA THR A 242 13.18 7.01 -7.01
C THR A 242 11.72 6.55 -6.97
N ARG A 243 10.90 7.14 -6.10
CA ARG A 243 9.47 6.87 -5.97
C ARG A 243 8.71 7.30 -7.23
N LEU A 244 8.95 8.51 -7.68
CA LEU A 244 8.31 9.07 -8.89
C LEU A 244 8.69 8.28 -10.15
N GLY A 245 9.92 7.79 -10.25
CA GLY A 245 10.39 7.01 -11.39
C GLY A 245 9.66 5.66 -11.56
N SER A 246 8.94 5.18 -10.55
CA SER A 246 8.19 3.92 -10.65
C SER A 246 6.99 4.00 -11.61
N ALA A 247 6.30 5.14 -11.64
CA ALA A 247 5.11 5.32 -12.45
C ALA A 247 5.41 5.33 -13.96
N PRO A 248 6.32 6.18 -14.46
CA PRO A 248 6.68 6.19 -15.89
C PRO A 248 7.21 4.84 -16.37
N MET A 249 8.00 4.15 -15.54
CA MET A 249 8.55 2.85 -15.90
C MET A 249 7.44 1.80 -16.11
N MET A 250 6.43 1.78 -15.24
CA MET A 250 5.29 0.89 -15.37
C MET A 250 4.38 1.28 -16.54
N GLU A 251 4.27 2.58 -16.83
CA GLU A 251 3.51 3.11 -17.97
C GLU A 251 4.11 2.67 -19.31
N VAL A 252 5.42 2.78 -19.47
CA VAL A 252 6.15 2.28 -20.66
C VAL A 252 5.92 0.78 -20.83
N LEU A 253 6.00 0.01 -19.75
CA LEU A 253 5.77 -1.44 -19.78
C LEU A 253 4.35 -1.79 -20.21
N THR A 254 3.37 -1.02 -19.74
CA THR A 254 1.97 -1.14 -20.18
C THR A 254 1.80 -0.76 -21.65
N GLY A 255 2.50 0.28 -22.11
CA GLY A 255 2.51 0.65 -23.52
C GLY A 255 3.02 -0.48 -24.42
N PHE A 256 4.10 -1.15 -24.02
CA PHE A 256 4.57 -2.35 -24.72
C PHE A 256 3.56 -3.50 -24.70
N ALA A 257 2.88 -3.73 -23.55
CA ALA A 257 1.83 -4.73 -23.45
C ALA A 257 0.69 -4.46 -24.42
N VAL A 258 0.20 -3.22 -24.41
CA VAL A 258 -0.88 -2.77 -25.29
C VAL A 258 -0.46 -2.90 -26.77
N ALA A 259 0.70 -2.43 -27.15
CA ALA A 259 1.20 -2.51 -28.53
C ALA A 259 1.30 -3.96 -29.02
N LEU A 260 1.78 -4.86 -28.18
CA LEU A 260 1.94 -6.28 -28.48
C LEU A 260 0.58 -6.97 -28.64
N VAL A 261 -0.37 -6.64 -27.74
CA VAL A 261 -1.77 -7.14 -27.80
C VAL A 261 -2.49 -6.57 -29.03
N VAL A 262 -2.31 -5.29 -29.36
CA VAL A 262 -2.91 -4.68 -30.56
C VAL A 262 -2.36 -5.35 -31.82
N PHE A 263 -1.06 -5.60 -31.90
CA PHE A 263 -0.47 -6.30 -33.05
C PHE A 263 -1.01 -7.74 -33.17
N ALA A 264 -0.95 -8.53 -32.12
CA ALA A 264 -1.37 -9.93 -32.14
C ALA A 264 -2.89 -10.06 -32.30
N GLY A 265 -3.67 -9.24 -31.58
CA GLY A 265 -5.14 -9.24 -31.67
C GLY A 265 -5.65 -8.72 -33.00
N GLY A 266 -5.02 -7.67 -33.54
CA GLY A 266 -5.30 -7.16 -34.88
C GLY A 266 -5.07 -8.22 -35.96
N TYR A 267 -3.91 -8.90 -35.92
CA TYR A 267 -3.59 -9.99 -36.85
C TYR A 267 -4.64 -11.13 -36.79
N ARG A 268 -5.04 -11.54 -35.56
CA ARG A 268 -6.08 -12.57 -35.39
C ARG A 268 -7.46 -12.11 -35.82
N SER A 269 -7.80 -10.85 -35.59
CA SER A 269 -9.09 -10.28 -36.03
C SER A 269 -9.17 -10.18 -37.54
N MET A 270 -8.07 -9.78 -38.22
CA MET A 270 -8.01 -9.78 -39.70
C MET A 270 -8.17 -11.17 -40.30
N ASN A 271 -7.74 -12.21 -39.62
CA ASN A 271 -7.90 -13.61 -40.02
C ASN A 271 -9.25 -14.23 -39.59
N GLY A 272 -10.17 -13.45 -39.05
CA GLY A 272 -11.48 -13.92 -38.57
C GLY A 272 -11.47 -14.79 -37.33
N GLN A 273 -10.34 -14.87 -36.62
CA GLN A 273 -10.15 -15.72 -35.41
C GLN A 273 -10.58 -15.01 -34.12
N LEU A 274 -10.80 -13.72 -34.16
CA LEU A 274 -11.19 -12.91 -33.00
C LEU A 274 -12.23 -11.86 -33.40
N GLU A 275 -13.34 -11.85 -32.67
CA GLU A 275 -14.38 -10.82 -32.88
C GLU A 275 -13.87 -9.44 -32.40
N VAL A 276 -14.19 -8.39 -33.15
CA VAL A 276 -13.78 -7.02 -32.88
C VAL A 276 -14.23 -6.56 -31.47
N GLY A 277 -15.45 -6.91 -31.07
CA GLY A 277 -15.99 -6.59 -29.76
C GLY A 277 -15.18 -7.25 -28.62
N ALA A 278 -14.84 -8.54 -28.77
CA ALA A 278 -14.02 -9.29 -27.83
C ALA A 278 -12.61 -8.69 -27.71
N PHE A 279 -12.02 -8.25 -28.82
CA PHE A 279 -10.72 -7.57 -28.84
C PHE A 279 -10.73 -6.26 -28.00
N PHE A 280 -11.73 -5.39 -28.21
CA PHE A 280 -11.81 -4.14 -27.44
C PHE A 280 -12.14 -4.36 -25.97
N SER A 281 -12.96 -5.37 -25.65
CA SER A 281 -13.21 -5.80 -24.28
C SER A 281 -11.92 -6.28 -23.61
N PHE A 282 -11.12 -7.11 -24.31
CA PHE A 282 -9.82 -7.57 -23.85
C PHE A 282 -8.85 -6.41 -23.61
N LEU A 283 -8.73 -5.50 -24.58
CA LEU A 283 -7.83 -4.34 -24.48
C LEU A 283 -8.18 -3.45 -23.30
N THR A 284 -9.47 -3.22 -23.07
CA THR A 284 -9.94 -2.44 -21.93
C THR A 284 -9.65 -3.16 -20.60
N ALA A 285 -9.86 -4.47 -20.52
CA ALA A 285 -9.51 -5.25 -19.33
C ALA A 285 -8.01 -5.17 -19.04
N LEU A 286 -7.14 -5.24 -20.05
CA LEU A 286 -5.69 -5.08 -19.94
C LEU A 286 -5.33 -3.69 -19.42
N MET A 287 -5.94 -2.63 -19.95
CA MET A 287 -5.70 -1.25 -19.49
C MET A 287 -6.17 -1.05 -18.04
N LEU A 288 -7.29 -1.61 -17.64
CA LEU A 288 -7.78 -1.56 -16.26
C LEU A 288 -6.92 -2.38 -15.30
N ALA A 289 -6.26 -3.44 -15.76
CA ALA A 289 -5.35 -4.26 -14.96
C ALA A 289 -4.05 -3.53 -14.57
N TYR A 290 -3.72 -2.44 -15.26
CA TYR A 290 -2.54 -1.62 -14.92
C TYR A 290 -2.55 -1.11 -13.48
N GLN A 291 -3.67 -0.59 -12.99
CA GLN A 291 -3.77 -0.03 -11.63
C GLN A 291 -3.52 -1.09 -10.53
N PRO A 292 -4.20 -2.25 -10.52
CA PRO A 292 -3.89 -3.33 -9.59
C PRO A 292 -2.43 -3.77 -9.61
N VAL A 293 -1.86 -3.99 -10.79
CA VAL A 293 -0.47 -4.44 -10.93
C VAL A 293 0.50 -3.41 -10.35
N ARG A 294 0.29 -2.13 -10.63
CA ARG A 294 1.10 -1.03 -10.08
C ARG A 294 0.97 -0.92 -8.56
N ALA A 295 -0.23 -1.06 -8.02
CA ALA A 295 -0.47 -0.98 -6.58
C ALA A 295 0.23 -2.13 -5.83
N LEU A 296 0.19 -3.35 -6.37
CA LEU A 296 0.87 -4.52 -5.80
C LEU A 296 2.41 -4.37 -5.82
N ALA A 297 2.97 -3.66 -6.80
CA ALA A 297 4.41 -3.44 -6.89
C ALA A 297 4.99 -2.63 -5.72
N GLY A 298 4.20 -1.74 -5.10
CA GLY A 298 4.62 -0.85 -4.00
C GLY A 298 4.57 -1.46 -2.58
N ILE A 299 4.01 -2.65 -2.41
CA ILE A 299 3.72 -3.25 -1.09
C ILE A 299 4.97 -3.47 -0.22
N ASN A 300 6.10 -3.82 -0.83
CA ASN A 300 7.31 -4.21 -0.10
C ASN A 300 7.86 -3.10 0.81
N VAL A 301 7.72 -1.84 0.43
CA VAL A 301 8.19 -0.70 1.24
C VAL A 301 7.32 -0.58 2.50
N ALA A 302 6.00 -0.55 2.32
CA ALA A 302 5.05 -0.47 3.42
C ALA A 302 5.21 -1.66 4.40
N LEU A 303 5.41 -2.87 3.88
CA LEU A 303 5.66 -4.07 4.71
C LEU A 303 6.90 -3.90 5.58
N ASN A 304 8.02 -3.41 5.04
CA ASN A 304 9.25 -3.27 5.82
C ASN A 304 9.12 -2.20 6.91
N GLU A 305 8.49 -1.08 6.62
CA GLU A 305 8.21 -0.03 7.62
C GLU A 305 7.33 -0.55 8.76
N GLY A 306 6.26 -1.28 8.43
CA GLY A 306 5.37 -1.82 9.42
C GLY A 306 5.97 -2.95 10.25
N PHE A 307 6.77 -3.84 9.66
CA PHE A 307 7.48 -4.85 10.44
C PHE A 307 8.47 -4.23 11.41
N SER A 308 9.16 -3.16 11.02
CA SER A 308 10.05 -2.42 11.91
C SER A 308 9.28 -1.79 13.07
N ALA A 309 8.17 -1.10 12.80
CA ALA A 309 7.29 -0.51 13.81
C ALA A 309 6.69 -1.58 14.74
N ALA A 310 6.16 -2.67 14.17
CA ALA A 310 5.62 -3.78 14.94
C ALA A 310 6.65 -4.41 15.88
N THR A 311 7.90 -4.55 15.42
CA THR A 311 8.99 -5.08 16.28
C THR A 311 9.21 -4.20 17.49
N ARG A 312 9.21 -2.87 17.33
CA ARG A 312 9.36 -1.93 18.45
C ARG A 312 8.16 -1.96 19.40
N ILE A 313 6.95 -1.98 18.87
CA ILE A 313 5.71 -2.07 19.64
C ILE A 313 5.69 -3.35 20.47
N PHE A 314 5.94 -4.51 19.84
CA PHE A 314 5.93 -5.79 20.57
C PHE A 314 7.07 -5.91 21.58
N LYS A 315 8.22 -5.24 21.36
CA LYS A 315 9.29 -5.18 22.34
C LYS A 315 8.83 -4.52 23.66
N ILE A 316 7.97 -3.50 23.59
CA ILE A 316 7.37 -2.87 24.76
C ILE A 316 6.30 -3.78 25.39
N LEU A 317 5.42 -4.33 24.58
CA LEU A 317 4.33 -5.19 25.07
C LEU A 317 4.84 -6.47 25.74
N ASP A 318 6.03 -6.95 25.36
CA ASP A 318 6.63 -8.18 25.89
C ASP A 318 7.52 -7.94 27.12
N VAL A 319 7.71 -6.70 27.58
CA VAL A 319 8.46 -6.41 28.79
C VAL A 319 7.79 -7.12 29.97
N GLN A 320 8.57 -7.91 30.69
CA GLN A 320 8.05 -8.55 31.90
C GLN A 320 8.20 -7.61 33.08
N THR A 321 7.13 -7.41 33.85
CA THR A 321 7.18 -6.76 35.15
C THR A 321 7.89 -7.68 36.14
N LEU A 322 8.99 -7.19 36.72
CA LEU A 322 9.78 -7.92 37.72
C LEU A 322 9.10 -7.92 39.08
N ILE A 323 8.43 -6.80 39.42
CA ILE A 323 7.73 -6.63 40.70
C ILE A 323 6.32 -7.23 40.52
N LYS A 324 6.05 -8.31 41.24
CA LYS A 324 4.73 -8.98 41.25
C LYS A 324 4.15 -8.93 42.67
N ASN A 325 2.84 -8.75 42.76
CA ASN A 325 2.15 -8.89 44.04
C ASN A 325 2.33 -10.33 44.56
N SER A 326 2.63 -10.45 45.85
CA SER A 326 2.63 -11.77 46.51
C SER A 326 1.22 -12.36 46.45
N ILE A 327 1.13 -13.69 46.22
CA ILE A 327 -0.12 -14.41 46.16
C ILE A 327 -0.89 -14.30 47.50
N ASN A 328 -0.16 -14.04 48.60
CA ASN A 328 -0.71 -13.93 49.98
C ASN A 328 -0.64 -12.51 50.57
N ALA A 329 -0.55 -11.47 49.70
CA ALA A 329 -0.55 -10.09 50.23
C ALA A 329 -1.92 -9.75 50.80
N SER A 330 -2.00 -9.50 52.08
CA SER A 330 -3.20 -8.87 52.70
C SER A 330 -3.33 -7.44 52.19
N LYS A 331 -4.59 -7.04 51.91
CA LYS A 331 -4.91 -5.65 51.57
C LYS A 331 -4.65 -4.72 52.72
#